data_54f7b2e565c70d72677e9fb80ec7921d
#
_entry.id   54f7b2e565c70d72677e9fb80ec7921d
#
_cell.length_a   1.000
_cell.length_b   1.000
_cell.length_c   1.000
_cell.angle_alpha   90.00
_cell.angle_beta   90.00
_cell.angle_gamma   90.00
#
_symmetry.space_group_name_H-M   'P 1'
#
loop_
_entity.id
_entity.type
_entity.pdbx_description
1 polymer ?
#
loop_
_entity_poly.entity_id
_entity_poly.type
_entity_poly.pdbx_seq_one_letter_code
_entity_poly.pdbx_strand_id
1 'polypeptide(L)'
;MKKISFIGLMIVILTGCRNESKQAVNNAAETPEKDSPIINIKPAEENNTIPESKKLPVLKNCTEKTIEYGSEQECLFTGSTIEEVYHTTIKEKEVEKAELLLTELPKQNIEKEINKDGLDFINYTVSSGKIEIEFLFAGGVTTLEMEQQGKNVKRTIIHSAD
;
A
#
# COMPACT_ATOMS: atom_id res chain seq x y z
N MET A 1 42.06 -5.04 29.98
CA MET A 1 41.37 -5.90 30.94
C MET A 1 40.43 -5.05 31.76
N LYS A 2 39.13 -5.10 31.51
CA LYS A 2 38.05 -4.76 32.45
C LYS A 2 36.73 -5.16 31.78
N LYS A 3 36.19 -6.28 32.23
CA LYS A 3 34.87 -6.79 31.86
C LYS A 3 33.83 -6.03 32.71
N ILE A 4 32.86 -5.37 32.09
CA ILE A 4 31.71 -4.81 32.78
C ILE A 4 30.51 -5.62 32.30
N SER A 5 30.00 -6.45 33.20
CA SER A 5 28.78 -7.25 33.05
C SER A 5 27.60 -6.36 33.52
N PHE A 6 26.68 -6.02 32.62
CA PHE A 6 25.41 -5.41 33.01
C PHE A 6 24.30 -6.46 32.88
N ILE A 7 23.87 -6.94 34.01
CA ILE A 7 22.64 -7.73 34.17
C ILE A 7 21.51 -6.72 34.37
N GLY A 8 20.70 -6.52 33.33
CA GLY A 8 19.48 -5.69 33.37
C GLY A 8 18.26 -6.56 33.67
N LEU A 9 17.68 -6.35 34.83
CA LEU A 9 16.47 -6.98 35.35
C LEU A 9 15.24 -6.57 34.55
N MET A 10 14.56 -7.51 33.90
CA MET A 10 13.33 -7.30 33.15
C MET A 10 12.11 -7.56 34.05
N ILE A 11 11.36 -6.51 34.37
CA ILE A 11 10.09 -6.62 35.09
C ILE A 11 8.96 -6.70 34.07
N VAL A 12 8.29 -7.85 34.01
CA VAL A 12 7.09 -8.09 33.24
C VAL A 12 5.88 -7.71 34.09
N ILE A 13 5.14 -6.70 33.68
CA ILE A 13 3.84 -6.36 34.28
C ILE A 13 2.74 -6.83 33.34
N LEU A 14 2.07 -7.93 33.71
CA LEU A 14 0.86 -8.42 33.08
C LEU A 14 -0.35 -7.76 33.76
N THR A 15 -1.02 -6.85 33.08
CA THR A 15 -2.37 -6.42 33.47
C THR A 15 -3.37 -6.90 32.45
N GLY A 16 -4.07 -7.96 32.79
CA GLY A 16 -5.23 -8.43 32.06
C GLY A 16 -6.45 -7.55 32.37
N CYS A 17 -7.19 -7.15 31.36
CA CYS A 17 -8.55 -6.70 31.48
C CYS A 17 -9.46 -7.54 30.56
N ARG A 18 -10.23 -8.37 31.26
CA ARG A 18 -11.31 -9.19 30.73
C ARG A 18 -12.57 -8.31 30.73
N ASN A 19 -13.24 -8.18 29.60
CA ASN A 19 -14.59 -7.60 29.57
C ASN A 19 -15.52 -8.53 28.81
N GLU A 20 -16.29 -9.28 29.61
CA GLU A 20 -17.50 -9.97 29.17
C GLU A 20 -18.65 -8.96 29.16
N SER A 21 -19.45 -8.96 28.11
CA SER A 21 -20.82 -8.42 28.17
C SER A 21 -21.72 -9.14 27.17
N LYS A 22 -22.42 -10.11 27.68
CA LYS A 22 -23.82 -10.51 27.65
C LYS A 22 -24.67 -10.13 26.43
N GLN A 23 -25.18 -11.20 25.86
CA GLN A 23 -26.35 -11.32 24.98
C GLN A 23 -27.61 -10.71 25.59
N ALA A 24 -28.47 -10.14 24.76
CA ALA A 24 -29.92 -10.13 24.98
C ALA A 24 -30.61 -10.41 23.63
N VAL A 25 -31.28 -11.54 23.63
CA VAL A 25 -32.25 -11.99 22.65
C VAL A 25 -33.58 -11.28 22.98
N ASN A 26 -34.33 -10.80 22.00
CA ASN A 26 -35.78 -10.79 22.06
C ASN A 26 -36.42 -10.83 20.67
N ASN A 27 -37.40 -11.69 20.62
CA ASN A 27 -38.24 -12.17 19.53
C ASN A 27 -39.39 -11.23 19.13
N ALA A 28 -39.97 -11.66 18.00
CA ALA A 28 -41.39 -11.60 17.60
C ALA A 28 -41.79 -10.41 16.73
N ALA A 29 -41.98 -10.69 15.46
CA ALA A 29 -43.29 -10.98 14.77
C ALA A 29 -44.26 -9.80 14.73
N GLU A 30 -44.57 -9.34 13.55
CA GLU A 30 -45.89 -9.36 12.89
C GLU A 30 -45.90 -8.48 11.64
N THR A 31 -46.33 -9.08 10.53
CA THR A 31 -46.80 -8.41 9.31
C THR A 31 -48.24 -7.93 9.56
N PRO A 32 -48.73 -6.82 8.98
CA PRO A 32 -49.56 -7.00 7.79
C PRO A 32 -49.37 -5.95 6.67
N GLU A 33 -49.78 -6.42 5.49
CA GLU A 33 -50.02 -5.70 4.25
C GLU A 33 -50.78 -4.36 4.39
N LYS A 34 -50.48 -3.36 3.56
CA LYS A 34 -51.41 -2.84 2.56
C LYS A 34 -50.89 -1.53 1.88
N ASP A 35 -51.19 -1.49 0.58
CA ASP A 35 -51.38 -0.33 -0.29
C ASP A 35 -50.15 0.41 -0.85
N SER A 36 -49.90 0.09 -2.10
CA SER A 36 -49.16 0.90 -3.07
C SER A 36 -49.92 2.18 -3.45
N PRO A 37 -49.22 3.27 -3.69
CA PRO A 37 -49.59 4.14 -4.81
C PRO A 37 -48.51 4.06 -5.90
N ILE A 38 -48.98 3.86 -7.10
CA ILE A 38 -48.25 3.93 -8.36
C ILE A 38 -47.74 5.36 -8.54
N ILE A 39 -46.48 5.60 -8.36
CA ILE A 39 -45.84 6.86 -8.73
C ILE A 39 -45.24 6.68 -10.12
N ASN A 40 -45.82 7.37 -11.05
CA ASN A 40 -45.41 7.51 -12.44
C ASN A 40 -44.04 8.20 -12.49
N ILE A 41 -42.96 7.45 -12.60
CA ILE A 41 -41.61 8.00 -12.74
C ILE A 41 -41.36 8.25 -14.22
N LYS A 42 -41.44 9.54 -14.60
CA LYS A 42 -40.92 10.10 -15.83
C LYS A 42 -39.44 9.67 -15.99
N PRO A 43 -38.99 9.21 -17.16
CA PRO A 43 -37.58 8.88 -17.37
C PRO A 43 -36.73 10.13 -17.15
N ALA A 44 -35.89 10.10 -16.11
CA ALA A 44 -34.79 11.05 -16.00
C ALA A 44 -33.75 10.66 -17.05
N GLU A 45 -33.35 11.59 -17.87
CA GLU A 45 -32.23 11.49 -18.78
C GLU A 45 -31.00 11.05 -17.98
N GLU A 46 -30.57 9.86 -18.27
CA GLU A 46 -29.30 9.30 -17.77
C GLU A 46 -28.17 10.11 -18.41
N ASN A 47 -27.70 11.10 -17.66
CA ASN A 47 -26.50 11.85 -18.01
C ASN A 47 -25.31 10.91 -17.84
N ASN A 48 -25.05 10.12 -18.89
CA ASN A 48 -23.98 9.15 -18.98
C ASN A 48 -22.66 9.92 -19.11
N THR A 49 -22.22 10.51 -17.98
CA THR A 49 -20.87 11.02 -17.84
C THR A 49 -19.97 9.80 -17.80
N ILE A 50 -19.44 9.41 -18.97
CA ILE A 50 -18.38 8.43 -19.10
C ILE A 50 -17.26 8.90 -18.15
N PRO A 51 -16.84 8.10 -17.15
CA PRO A 51 -15.74 8.49 -16.27
C PRO A 51 -14.53 8.73 -17.16
N GLU A 52 -14.02 9.95 -17.12
CA GLU A 52 -12.81 10.38 -17.82
C GLU A 52 -11.73 9.33 -17.56
N SER A 53 -11.34 8.60 -18.61
CA SER A 53 -10.35 7.52 -18.49
C SER A 53 -9.09 8.16 -17.92
N LYS A 54 -8.73 7.81 -16.68
CA LYS A 54 -7.51 8.27 -16.02
C LYS A 54 -6.34 8.04 -16.99
N LYS A 55 -5.81 9.12 -17.52
CA LYS A 55 -4.69 9.09 -18.45
C LYS A 55 -3.52 8.44 -17.72
N LEU A 56 -2.96 7.38 -18.29
CA LEU A 56 -1.79 6.73 -17.71
C LEU A 56 -0.63 7.73 -17.61
N PRO A 57 0.20 7.64 -16.55
CA PRO A 57 1.40 8.45 -16.41
C PRO A 57 2.28 8.37 -17.65
N VAL A 58 2.82 9.50 -18.09
CA VAL A 58 3.68 9.55 -19.25
C VAL A 58 5.13 9.41 -18.80
N LEU A 59 5.73 8.27 -19.13
CA LEU A 59 7.15 8.02 -18.92
C LEU A 59 7.97 8.99 -19.78
N LYS A 60 8.84 9.78 -19.14
CA LYS A 60 9.71 10.73 -19.85
C LYS A 60 11.06 10.13 -20.17
N ASN A 61 11.68 9.46 -19.23
CA ASN A 61 13.03 8.92 -19.36
C ASN A 61 13.27 7.84 -18.30
N CYS A 62 13.94 6.76 -18.69
CA CYS A 62 14.47 5.77 -17.78
C CYS A 62 15.96 5.57 -18.03
N THR A 63 16.72 5.46 -16.98
CA THR A 63 18.12 5.07 -16.97
C THR A 63 18.32 3.89 -16.05
N GLU A 64 19.25 3.02 -16.41
CA GLU A 64 19.62 1.87 -15.59
C GLU A 64 21.14 1.89 -15.39
N LYS A 65 21.58 1.57 -14.19
CA LYS A 65 22.98 1.45 -13.86
C LYS A 65 23.23 0.23 -12.96
N THR A 66 24.36 -0.40 -13.16
CA THR A 66 24.88 -1.42 -12.23
C THR A 66 25.48 -0.71 -11.00
N ILE A 67 25.14 -1.19 -9.83
CA ILE A 67 25.71 -0.76 -8.56
C ILE A 67 26.49 -1.93 -7.93
N GLU A 68 27.24 -1.66 -6.86
CA GLU A 68 27.89 -2.73 -6.11
C GLU A 68 26.80 -3.64 -5.51
N TYR A 69 26.83 -4.92 -5.86
CA TYR A 69 25.87 -5.94 -5.47
C TYR A 69 24.42 -5.76 -5.99
N GLY A 70 24.25 -5.12 -7.18
CA GLY A 70 22.89 -5.00 -7.70
C GLY A 70 22.72 -4.11 -8.92
N SER A 71 21.50 -3.61 -9.08
CA SER A 71 21.14 -2.65 -10.13
C SER A 71 20.21 -1.56 -9.60
N GLU A 72 20.24 -0.41 -10.27
CA GLU A 72 19.32 0.70 -10.01
C GLU A 72 18.72 1.17 -11.33
N GLN A 73 17.39 1.27 -11.36
CA GLN A 73 16.64 1.87 -12.46
C GLN A 73 15.96 3.15 -11.98
N GLU A 74 16.20 4.27 -12.63
CA GLU A 74 15.55 5.55 -12.37
C GLU A 74 14.69 5.96 -13.56
N CYS A 75 13.42 6.30 -13.30
CA CYS A 75 12.49 6.77 -14.31
C CYS A 75 11.82 8.08 -13.88
N LEU A 76 11.62 9.01 -14.82
CA LEU A 76 10.89 10.25 -14.59
C LEU A 76 9.54 10.23 -15.31
N PHE A 77 8.45 10.40 -14.55
CA PHE A 77 7.08 10.47 -15.04
C PHE A 77 6.60 11.91 -15.06
N THR A 78 6.22 12.41 -16.24
CA THR A 78 5.83 13.81 -16.42
C THR A 78 4.35 14.02 -16.15
N GLY A 79 4.03 15.06 -15.38
CA GLY A 79 2.64 15.45 -15.08
C GLY A 79 1.87 14.41 -14.31
N SER A 80 2.56 13.65 -13.45
CA SER A 80 2.01 12.53 -12.71
C SER A 80 2.06 12.77 -11.21
N THR A 81 1.21 12.08 -10.48
CA THR A 81 1.25 11.97 -9.02
C THR A 81 1.89 10.65 -8.60
N ILE A 82 2.38 10.59 -7.36
CA ILE A 82 2.94 9.36 -6.79
C ILE A 82 1.93 8.20 -6.88
N GLU A 83 0.65 8.48 -6.63
CA GLU A 83 -0.41 7.48 -6.67
C GLU A 83 -0.61 6.90 -8.08
N GLU A 84 -0.58 7.73 -9.12
CA GLU A 84 -0.69 7.29 -10.51
C GLU A 84 0.51 6.43 -10.93
N VAL A 85 1.73 6.83 -10.51
CA VAL A 85 2.96 6.06 -10.79
C VAL A 85 2.94 4.73 -10.03
N TYR A 86 2.48 4.71 -8.79
CA TYR A 86 2.32 3.49 -7.99
C TYR A 86 1.38 2.48 -8.66
N HIS A 87 0.19 2.91 -9.06
CA HIS A 87 -0.76 2.04 -9.76
C HIS A 87 -0.23 1.54 -11.09
N THR A 88 0.51 2.37 -11.82
CA THR A 88 1.18 1.96 -13.05
C THR A 88 2.23 0.88 -12.79
N THR A 89 3.07 1.06 -11.76
CA THR A 89 4.11 0.10 -11.35
C THR A 89 3.51 -1.27 -11.00
N ILE A 90 2.38 -1.29 -10.27
CA ILE A 90 1.65 -2.54 -9.97
C ILE A 90 1.08 -3.17 -11.25
N LYS A 91 0.40 -2.39 -12.06
CA LYS A 91 -0.28 -2.85 -13.27
C LYS A 91 0.70 -3.46 -14.27
N GLU A 92 1.82 -2.80 -14.49
CA GLU A 92 2.86 -3.24 -15.43
C GLU A 92 3.83 -4.27 -14.81
N LYS A 93 3.64 -4.60 -13.51
CA LYS A 93 4.49 -5.55 -12.76
C LYS A 93 5.98 -5.23 -12.83
N GLU A 94 6.33 -3.96 -12.68
CA GLU A 94 7.70 -3.46 -12.83
C GLU A 94 8.60 -3.79 -11.63
N VAL A 95 8.05 -4.28 -10.53
CA VAL A 95 8.79 -4.85 -9.39
C VAL A 95 8.37 -6.30 -9.17
N GLU A 96 9.28 -7.10 -8.67
CA GLU A 96 8.98 -8.48 -8.27
C GLU A 96 7.91 -8.50 -7.18
N LYS A 97 6.96 -9.44 -7.26
CA LYS A 97 5.83 -9.55 -6.31
C LYS A 97 4.92 -8.31 -6.23
N ALA A 98 4.81 -7.55 -7.31
CA ALA A 98 3.93 -6.37 -7.38
C ALA A 98 2.48 -6.67 -6.98
N GLU A 99 2.00 -7.89 -7.19
CA GLU A 99 0.66 -8.36 -6.80
C GLU A 99 0.44 -8.45 -5.28
N LEU A 100 1.51 -8.40 -4.48
CA LEU A 100 1.44 -8.41 -3.02
C LEU A 100 1.41 -7.00 -2.42
N LEU A 101 1.62 -5.98 -3.23
CA LEU A 101 1.49 -4.59 -2.80
C LEU A 101 0.06 -4.26 -2.36
N LEU A 102 -0.09 -3.21 -1.54
CA LEU A 102 -1.40 -2.68 -1.19
C LEU A 102 -2.08 -2.12 -2.44
N THR A 103 -3.40 -2.21 -2.52
CA THR A 103 -4.17 -1.63 -3.63
C THR A 103 -4.14 -0.11 -3.65
N GLU A 104 -3.96 0.51 -2.47
CA GLU A 104 -3.84 1.96 -2.29
C GLU A 104 -2.60 2.28 -1.45
N LEU A 105 -2.00 3.43 -1.68
CA LEU A 105 -0.87 3.89 -0.88
C LEU A 105 -1.30 4.17 0.56
N PRO A 106 -0.53 3.68 1.56
CA PRO A 106 -0.82 3.97 2.94
C PRO A 106 -0.51 5.43 3.28
N LYS A 107 -1.20 5.97 4.31
CA LYS A 107 -0.98 7.33 4.81
C LYS A 107 0.05 7.40 5.94
N GLN A 108 0.54 6.28 6.39
CA GLN A 108 1.51 6.13 7.48
C GLN A 108 2.41 4.92 7.20
N ASN A 109 3.50 4.82 7.93
CA ASN A 109 4.40 3.67 7.82
C ASN A 109 3.66 2.38 8.16
N ILE A 110 3.89 1.35 7.37
CA ILE A 110 3.31 0.01 7.54
C ILE A 110 4.41 -1.02 7.32
N GLU A 111 4.47 -2.02 8.17
CA GLU A 111 5.17 -3.26 7.95
C GLU A 111 4.14 -4.36 7.68
N LYS A 112 4.30 -5.08 6.57
CA LYS A 112 3.42 -6.15 6.15
C LYS A 112 4.20 -7.44 6.08
N GLU A 113 3.92 -8.36 6.99
CA GLU A 113 4.49 -9.71 6.98
C GLU A 113 3.86 -10.53 5.85
N ILE A 114 4.69 -11.19 5.06
CA ILE A 114 4.29 -11.97 3.86
C ILE A 114 4.61 -13.45 4.04
N ASN A 115 5.87 -13.79 4.36
CA ASN A 115 6.38 -15.17 4.55
C ASN A 115 5.99 -16.11 3.39
N LYS A 116 6.17 -15.64 2.17
CA LYS A 116 5.79 -16.38 0.98
C LYS A 116 6.78 -16.22 -0.17
N ASP A 117 7.15 -17.33 -0.79
CA ASP A 117 7.99 -17.37 -1.99
C ASP A 117 9.32 -16.62 -1.84
N GLY A 118 9.93 -16.66 -0.65
CA GLY A 118 11.20 -16.01 -0.33
C GLY A 118 11.09 -14.53 0.03
N LEU A 119 9.90 -13.95 0.02
CA LEU A 119 9.62 -12.60 0.52
C LEU A 119 9.10 -12.68 1.95
N ASP A 120 9.83 -12.08 2.89
CA ASP A 120 9.49 -12.09 4.31
C ASP A 120 8.57 -10.91 4.67
N PHE A 121 8.94 -9.69 4.28
CA PHE A 121 8.21 -8.47 4.61
C PHE A 121 8.12 -7.51 3.43
N ILE A 122 7.08 -6.66 3.46
CA ILE A 122 7.00 -5.43 2.67
C ILE A 122 6.83 -4.27 3.63
N ASN A 123 7.82 -3.36 3.66
CA ASN A 123 7.81 -2.17 4.49
C ASN A 123 7.44 -0.94 3.67
N TYR A 124 6.54 -0.12 4.19
CA TYR A 124 6.17 1.17 3.61
C TYR A 124 6.62 2.29 4.53
N THR A 125 7.49 3.17 4.03
CA THR A 125 7.90 4.40 4.69
C THR A 125 7.32 5.60 3.97
N VAL A 126 6.45 6.35 4.66
CA VAL A 126 5.71 7.48 4.09
C VAL A 126 6.23 8.77 4.66
N SER A 127 6.62 9.69 3.79
CA SER A 127 7.04 11.04 4.15
C SER A 127 6.39 12.07 3.22
N SER A 128 6.58 13.37 3.51
CA SER A 128 6.00 14.41 2.68
C SER A 128 6.59 14.40 1.26
N GLY A 129 5.76 14.05 0.27
CA GLY A 129 6.17 14.04 -1.14
C GLY A 129 7.04 12.85 -1.54
N LYS A 130 7.22 11.86 -0.66
CA LYS A 130 8.01 10.67 -0.94
C LYS A 130 7.39 9.43 -0.28
N ILE A 131 7.41 8.32 -1.00
CA ILE A 131 7.15 7.00 -0.45
C ILE A 131 8.29 6.05 -0.84
N GLU A 132 8.69 5.22 0.11
CA GLU A 132 9.66 4.16 -0.07
C GLU A 132 9.03 2.84 0.34
N ILE A 133 9.21 1.81 -0.48
CA ILE A 133 8.65 0.48 -0.27
C ILE A 133 9.80 -0.51 -0.41
N GLU A 134 10.11 -1.22 0.68
CA GLU A 134 11.15 -2.23 0.70
C GLU A 134 10.53 -3.63 0.69
N PHE A 135 10.99 -4.46 -0.22
CA PHE A 135 10.68 -5.89 -0.28
C PHE A 135 11.89 -6.64 0.29
N LEU A 136 11.73 -7.21 1.46
CA LEU A 136 12.79 -7.94 2.17
C LEU A 136 12.72 -9.42 1.79
N PHE A 137 13.63 -9.82 0.92
CA PHE A 137 13.79 -11.22 0.51
C PHE A 137 14.89 -11.91 1.35
N ALA A 138 14.85 -13.24 1.40
CA ALA A 138 15.88 -14.03 2.08
C ALA A 138 17.30 -13.84 1.53
N GLY A 139 17.47 -13.28 0.33
CA GLY A 139 18.77 -13.09 -0.35
C GLY A 139 18.99 -11.66 -0.85
N GLY A 140 18.30 -10.67 -0.27
CA GLY A 140 18.50 -9.27 -0.65
C GLY A 140 17.26 -8.41 -0.50
N VAL A 141 17.35 -7.16 -0.91
CA VAL A 141 16.29 -6.18 -0.79
C VAL A 141 16.00 -5.55 -2.15
N THR A 142 14.69 -5.45 -2.50
CA THR A 142 14.25 -4.58 -3.58
C THR A 142 13.60 -3.35 -2.99
N THR A 143 14.11 -2.15 -3.32
CA THR A 143 13.55 -0.88 -2.89
C THR A 143 12.84 -0.20 -4.06
N LEU A 144 11.58 0.15 -3.89
CA LEU A 144 10.79 1.00 -4.79
C LEU A 144 10.59 2.36 -4.12
N GLU A 145 11.23 3.37 -4.65
CA GLU A 145 11.13 4.75 -4.19
C GLU A 145 10.36 5.60 -5.20
N MET A 146 9.44 6.41 -4.73
CA MET A 146 8.73 7.42 -5.54
C MET A 146 8.76 8.77 -4.84
N GLU A 147 9.26 9.78 -5.54
CA GLU A 147 9.43 11.13 -5.04
C GLU A 147 8.73 12.14 -5.95
N GLN A 148 7.90 13.01 -5.38
CA GLN A 148 7.26 14.09 -6.12
C GLN A 148 8.23 15.23 -6.37
N GLN A 149 8.52 15.52 -7.61
CA GLN A 149 9.40 16.62 -8.05
C GLN A 149 8.60 17.66 -8.85
N GLY A 150 7.94 18.55 -8.12
CA GLY A 150 7.03 19.53 -8.71
C GLY A 150 5.83 18.85 -9.38
N LYS A 151 5.73 18.93 -10.71
CA LYS A 151 4.69 18.27 -11.49
C LYS A 151 5.06 16.86 -11.99
N ASN A 152 6.25 16.40 -11.66
CA ASN A 152 6.77 15.11 -12.09
C ASN A 152 6.97 14.19 -10.89
N VAL A 153 7.05 12.90 -11.15
CA VAL A 153 7.46 11.90 -10.16
C VAL A 153 8.72 11.22 -10.64
N LYS A 154 9.73 11.18 -9.79
CA LYS A 154 10.88 10.32 -9.94
C LYS A 154 10.58 8.99 -9.26
N ARG A 155 10.72 7.89 -10.00
CA ARG A 155 10.65 6.54 -9.46
C ARG A 155 12.02 5.89 -9.59
N THR A 156 12.50 5.32 -8.51
CA THR A 156 13.73 4.54 -8.47
C THR A 156 13.43 3.12 -8.00
N ILE A 157 13.93 2.13 -8.71
CA ILE A 157 13.89 0.72 -8.31
C ILE A 157 15.33 0.27 -8.11
N ILE A 158 15.64 -0.21 -6.91
CA ILE A 158 16.98 -0.69 -6.54
C ILE A 158 16.86 -2.17 -6.18
N HIS A 159 17.66 -3.00 -6.82
CA HIS A 159 17.83 -4.40 -6.44
C HIS A 159 19.21 -4.57 -5.80
N SER A 160 19.25 -4.97 -4.54
CA SER A 160 20.48 -5.23 -3.80
C SER A 160 20.50 -6.68 -3.34
N ALA A 161 21.56 -7.42 -3.66
CA ALA A 161 21.83 -8.73 -3.11
C ALA A 161 22.67 -8.61 -1.82
N ASP A 162 22.47 -9.53 -0.87
CA ASP A 162 23.29 -9.65 0.35
C ASP A 162 24.66 -10.28 0.06
#